data_21a2423ac381bdf0d5ed44c7f382e5a5
#
_entry.id   21a2423ac381bdf0d5ed44c7f382e5a5
#
_cell.length_a   1.000
_cell.length_b   1.000
_cell.length_c   1.000
_cell.angle_alpha   90.00
_cell.angle_beta   90.00
_cell.angle_gamma   90.00
#
_symmetry.space_group_name_H-M   'P 1'
#
loop_
_entity.id
_entity.type
_entity.pdbx_description
1 polymer ?
#
loop_
_entity_poly.entity_id
_entity_poly.type
_entity_poly.pdbx_seq_one_letter_code
_entity_poly.pdbx_strand_id
1 'polypeptide(L)'
;MPKNFVPPEMWPEYVHIAMPRSVCAREEVGGKQTGDPKGIRWSIWPLTFEEYITDSEPAIDNSGVLARNRAVMWKRLHDGPVPKGWHKLSNLPWRVDGFVELTPDTDYKAGWYKQARRDLRMWEEKFLNKGYTIEPVSLDEYGRAYKKSTVMRKVGFDPLQILRRKHAAQIGRDTMALWGVRNKRGDIIAGINLRFSPTYNSATYECPFILPEAKKVYAMTALIDLFFNESQKRGVSLLVFNSFWSKGEPKSWKAFSLFKSHFGPQYVAYPPTLWRFVRGKLY
;
A
#
# COMPACT_ATOMS: atom_id res chain seq x y z
N MET A 1 15.84 -4.65 9.11
CA MET A 1 14.37 -4.49 8.98
C MET A 1 13.66 -5.12 10.15
N PRO A 2 12.66 -4.49 10.75
CA PRO A 2 11.86 -5.15 11.77
C PRO A 2 11.22 -6.40 11.17
N LYS A 3 11.51 -7.58 11.73
CA LYS A 3 11.00 -8.86 11.21
C LYS A 3 9.46 -8.95 11.16
N ASN A 4 8.77 -8.04 11.87
CA ASN A 4 7.32 -8.04 12.09
C ASN A 4 6.64 -6.77 11.55
N PHE A 5 7.27 -6.05 10.61
CA PHE A 5 6.66 -4.86 10.07
C PHE A 5 5.57 -5.23 9.05
N VAL A 6 4.36 -4.82 9.31
CA VAL A 6 3.23 -4.90 8.38
C VAL A 6 2.86 -3.49 7.99
N PRO A 7 2.92 -3.15 6.69
CA PRO A 7 2.49 -1.83 6.25
C PRO A 7 1.06 -1.54 6.73
N PRO A 8 0.76 -0.31 7.16
CA PRO A 8 -0.56 0.05 7.67
C PRO A 8 -1.74 -0.30 6.75
N GLU A 9 -1.54 -0.26 5.43
CA GLU A 9 -2.57 -0.66 4.48
C GLU A 9 -2.91 -2.15 4.52
N MET A 10 -2.09 -2.96 5.17
CA MET A 10 -2.34 -4.38 5.39
C MET A 10 -3.10 -4.66 6.68
N TRP A 11 -3.30 -3.64 7.52
CA TRP A 11 -4.10 -3.79 8.71
C TRP A 11 -5.58 -3.91 8.33
N PRO A 12 -6.34 -4.71 9.05
CA PRO A 12 -7.76 -4.89 8.77
C PRO A 12 -8.53 -3.57 8.64
N GLU A 13 -8.25 -2.58 9.50
CA GLU A 13 -8.88 -1.26 9.45
C GLU A 13 -8.63 -0.54 8.12
N TYR A 14 -7.39 -0.54 7.63
CA TYR A 14 -7.05 0.07 6.34
C TYR A 14 -7.66 -0.68 5.17
N VAL A 15 -7.67 -2.00 5.21
CA VAL A 15 -8.31 -2.83 4.19
C VAL A 15 -9.81 -2.57 4.17
N HIS A 16 -10.44 -2.48 5.34
CA HIS A 16 -11.87 -2.17 5.45
C HIS A 16 -12.21 -0.81 4.85
N ILE A 17 -11.41 0.22 5.13
CA ILE A 17 -11.56 1.57 4.57
C ILE A 17 -11.30 1.56 3.06
N ALA A 18 -10.32 0.80 2.60
CA ALA A 18 -9.90 0.76 1.21
C ALA A 18 -10.90 0.08 0.27
N MET A 19 -11.74 -0.80 0.79
CA MET A 19 -12.64 -1.59 -0.06
C MET A 19 -13.98 -0.90 -0.34
N PRO A 20 -14.54 -0.97 -1.57
CA PRO A 20 -15.85 -0.41 -1.90
C PRO A 20 -16.95 -1.03 -1.04
N ARG A 21 -17.86 -0.19 -0.53
CA ARG A 21 -19.04 -0.66 0.22
C ARG A 21 -19.97 -1.56 -0.61
N SER A 22 -19.90 -1.44 -1.94
CA SER A 22 -20.78 -2.15 -2.89
C SER A 22 -20.49 -3.64 -3.02
N VAL A 23 -19.35 -4.13 -2.53
CA VAL A 23 -18.98 -5.52 -2.79
C VAL A 23 -19.54 -6.50 -1.75
N CYS A 24 -19.76 -6.09 -0.50
CA CYS A 24 -20.42 -6.91 0.55
C CYS A 24 -20.47 -6.13 1.87
N ALA A 25 -21.42 -6.43 2.73
CA ALA A 25 -21.30 -6.06 4.14
C ALA A 25 -20.04 -6.72 4.71
N ARG A 26 -19.13 -5.92 5.24
CA ARG A 26 -17.87 -6.38 5.82
C ARG A 26 -17.89 -6.16 7.31
N GLU A 27 -17.47 -7.17 8.00
CA GLU A 27 -17.34 -7.15 9.45
C GLU A 27 -15.88 -7.36 9.81
N GLU A 28 -15.43 -6.63 10.80
CA GLU A 28 -14.19 -6.91 11.49
C GLU A 28 -14.41 -8.14 12.38
N VAL A 29 -13.52 -9.12 12.31
CA VAL A 29 -13.59 -10.34 13.11
C VAL A 29 -12.33 -10.50 13.95
N GLY A 30 -12.49 -10.89 15.20
CA GLY A 30 -11.40 -10.96 16.18
C GLY A 30 -11.17 -9.61 16.88
N GLY A 31 -10.18 -9.54 17.74
CA GLY A 31 -9.72 -8.29 18.34
C GLY A 31 -10.54 -7.77 19.53
N LYS A 32 -11.33 -8.62 20.19
CA LYS A 32 -11.98 -8.25 21.46
C LYS A 32 -11.01 -8.22 22.66
N GLN A 33 -9.84 -8.83 22.51
CA GLN A 33 -8.78 -8.81 23.52
C GLN A 33 -7.48 -8.30 22.93
N THR A 34 -6.68 -7.61 23.69
CA THR A 34 -5.34 -7.16 23.30
C THR A 34 -4.49 -8.38 22.93
N GLY A 35 -4.11 -8.47 21.66
CA GLY A 35 -3.31 -9.58 21.13
C GLY A 35 -4.06 -10.54 20.21
N ASP A 36 -5.38 -10.46 20.11
CA ASP A 36 -6.12 -11.29 19.17
C ASP A 36 -5.88 -10.83 17.72
N PRO A 37 -5.69 -11.76 16.78
CA PRO A 37 -5.54 -11.44 15.37
C PRO A 37 -6.84 -10.80 14.85
N LYS A 38 -6.69 -9.65 14.21
CA LYS A 38 -7.79 -8.98 13.51
C LYS A 38 -7.93 -9.53 12.11
N GLY A 39 -9.16 -9.68 11.68
CA GLY A 39 -9.50 -10.16 10.34
C GLY A 39 -10.65 -9.39 9.73
N ILE A 40 -10.94 -9.69 8.48
CA ILE A 40 -12.05 -9.13 7.73
C ILE A 40 -12.93 -10.27 7.26
N ARG A 41 -14.24 -10.13 7.44
CA ARG A 41 -15.24 -11.06 6.95
C ARG A 41 -16.10 -10.41 5.88
N TRP A 42 -16.38 -11.17 4.83
CA TRP A 42 -17.38 -10.81 3.81
C TRP A 42 -18.09 -12.05 3.31
N SER A 43 -19.29 -11.90 2.81
CA SER A 43 -20.10 -13.05 2.35
C SER A 43 -20.50 -12.88 0.89
N ILE A 44 -20.36 -13.96 0.13
CA ILE A 44 -20.98 -14.15 -1.19
C ILE A 44 -21.76 -15.45 -1.06
N TRP A 45 -23.10 -15.33 -1.01
CA TRP A 45 -23.95 -16.52 -0.81
C TRP A 45 -23.61 -17.66 -1.77
N PRO A 46 -23.46 -18.94 -1.30
CA PRO A 46 -23.70 -19.44 0.06
C PRO A 46 -22.45 -19.43 0.97
N LEU A 47 -21.33 -18.82 0.56
CA LEU A 47 -20.05 -18.86 1.27
C LEU A 47 -19.77 -17.55 2.03
N THR A 48 -19.15 -17.69 3.17
CA THR A 48 -18.52 -16.59 3.90
C THR A 48 -16.99 -16.73 3.77
N PHE A 49 -16.32 -15.61 3.54
CA PHE A 49 -14.86 -15.53 3.48
C PHE A 49 -14.35 -14.75 4.68
N GLU A 50 -13.29 -15.24 5.28
CA GLU A 50 -12.56 -14.55 6.35
C GLU A 50 -11.10 -14.43 5.94
N GLU A 51 -10.51 -13.27 6.12
CA GLU A 51 -9.10 -13.02 5.82
C GLU A 51 -8.41 -12.46 7.04
N TYR A 52 -7.29 -13.06 7.41
CA TYR A 52 -6.45 -12.65 8.52
C TYR A 52 -5.04 -12.35 8.03
N ILE A 53 -4.42 -11.31 8.59
CA ILE A 53 -3.00 -10.97 8.38
C ILE A 53 -2.35 -10.98 9.75
N THR A 54 -1.62 -12.05 10.07
CA THR A 54 -1.06 -12.24 11.41
C THR A 54 0.08 -13.26 11.40
N ASP A 55 0.95 -13.18 12.40
CA ASP A 55 2.03 -14.16 12.63
C ASP A 55 1.53 -15.46 13.21
N SER A 56 0.60 -15.38 14.14
CA SER A 56 0.01 -16.55 14.79
C SER A 56 -1.18 -17.08 14.01
N GLU A 57 -1.46 -18.37 14.16
CA GLU A 57 -2.67 -18.98 13.62
C GLU A 57 -3.90 -18.24 14.15
N PRO A 58 -4.81 -17.77 13.27
CA PRO A 58 -6.01 -17.07 13.71
C PRO A 58 -6.93 -18.02 14.48
N ALA A 59 -7.41 -17.57 15.64
CA ALA A 59 -8.44 -18.27 16.37
C ALA A 59 -9.75 -18.21 15.57
N ILE A 60 -10.18 -19.34 15.03
CA ILE A 60 -11.42 -19.40 14.27
C ILE A 60 -12.53 -19.78 15.25
N ASP A 61 -13.39 -18.83 15.51
CA ASP A 61 -14.58 -19.06 16.31
C ASP A 61 -15.50 -20.07 15.62
N ASN A 62 -15.63 -21.24 16.22
CA ASN A 62 -16.55 -22.29 15.78
C ASN A 62 -17.85 -22.32 16.59
N SER A 63 -18.00 -21.46 17.62
CA SER A 63 -19.07 -21.51 18.61
C SER A 63 -20.33 -20.77 18.19
N GLY A 64 -20.25 -19.94 17.15
CA GLY A 64 -21.34 -19.00 16.98
C GLY A 64 -22.07 -19.08 15.66
N VAL A 65 -23.32 -18.88 15.72
CA VAL A 65 -24.27 -18.10 14.93
C VAL A 65 -24.17 -18.15 13.39
N LEU A 66 -23.10 -18.62 12.78
CA LEU A 66 -23.02 -18.71 11.32
C LEU A 66 -23.19 -20.17 10.85
N ALA A 67 -24.43 -20.53 10.57
CA ALA A 67 -24.79 -21.78 9.87
C ALA A 67 -24.22 -21.87 8.44
N ARG A 68 -23.25 -21.03 8.09
CA ARG A 68 -22.70 -20.96 6.73
C ARG A 68 -21.30 -21.57 6.66
N ASN A 69 -21.05 -22.23 5.55
CA ASN A 69 -19.70 -22.65 5.21
C ASN A 69 -18.77 -21.44 5.06
N ARG A 70 -17.55 -21.56 5.58
CA ARG A 70 -16.56 -20.48 5.57
C ARG A 70 -15.28 -20.93 4.88
N ALA A 71 -14.74 -20.07 4.04
CA ALA A 71 -13.37 -20.18 3.54
C ALA A 71 -12.51 -19.18 4.32
N VAL A 72 -11.59 -19.68 5.11
CA VAL A 72 -10.69 -18.83 5.92
C VAL A 72 -9.35 -18.76 5.23
N MET A 73 -8.88 -17.54 4.99
CA MET A 73 -7.57 -17.22 4.41
C MET A 73 -6.67 -16.63 5.48
N TRP A 74 -5.46 -17.13 5.55
CA TRP A 74 -4.45 -16.64 6.47
C TRP A 74 -3.20 -16.21 5.69
N LYS A 75 -2.93 -14.91 5.70
CA LYS A 75 -1.76 -14.26 5.14
C LYS A 75 -0.70 -14.10 6.23
N ARG A 76 0.23 -15.03 6.27
CA ARG A 76 1.30 -15.05 7.29
C ARG A 76 2.33 -13.98 7.02
N LEU A 77 2.92 -13.43 8.09
CA LEU A 77 4.00 -12.46 8.02
C LEU A 77 5.38 -13.14 7.97
N HIS A 78 5.49 -14.32 8.57
CA HIS A 78 6.71 -15.12 8.57
C HIS A 78 6.47 -16.51 8.01
N ASP A 79 7.53 -17.07 7.39
CA ASP A 79 7.48 -18.45 6.93
C ASP A 79 7.58 -19.42 8.10
N GLY A 80 7.09 -20.62 7.89
CA GLY A 80 7.05 -21.66 8.90
C GLY A 80 6.29 -22.88 8.40
N PRO A 81 6.24 -23.96 9.20
CA PRO A 81 5.48 -25.15 8.84
C PRO A 81 4.01 -24.80 8.60
N VAL A 82 3.37 -25.54 7.71
CA VAL A 82 1.93 -25.39 7.48
C VAL A 82 1.22 -26.17 8.59
N PRO A 83 0.41 -25.51 9.43
CA PRO A 83 -0.29 -26.22 10.51
C PRO A 83 -1.31 -27.23 9.98
N LYS A 84 -1.64 -28.21 10.81
CA LYS A 84 -2.63 -29.25 10.47
C LYS A 84 -3.98 -28.62 10.09
N GLY A 85 -4.54 -29.08 8.97
CA GLY A 85 -5.82 -28.58 8.46
C GLY A 85 -5.77 -27.30 7.64
N TRP A 86 -4.58 -26.73 7.46
CA TRP A 86 -4.34 -25.65 6.53
C TRP A 86 -3.69 -26.15 5.24
N HIS A 87 -3.99 -25.46 4.14
CA HIS A 87 -3.45 -25.76 2.81
C HIS A 87 -2.89 -24.48 2.19
N LYS A 88 -1.82 -24.61 1.41
CA LYS A 88 -1.31 -23.46 0.61
C LYS A 88 -2.29 -23.16 -0.53
N LEU A 89 -2.71 -21.93 -0.67
CA LEU A 89 -3.53 -21.49 -1.81
C LEU A 89 -2.71 -21.53 -3.10
N SER A 90 -1.42 -21.22 -3.01
CA SER A 90 -0.43 -21.30 -4.09
C SER A 90 0.96 -21.46 -3.46
N ASN A 91 1.99 -21.69 -4.28
CA ASN A 91 3.39 -21.66 -3.84
C ASN A 91 4.04 -20.27 -4.01
N LEU A 92 3.26 -19.26 -4.40
CA LEU A 92 3.75 -17.91 -4.61
C LEU A 92 3.56 -17.08 -3.34
N PRO A 93 4.45 -16.12 -3.06
CA PRO A 93 4.25 -15.16 -1.99
C PRO A 93 2.93 -14.43 -2.22
N TRP A 94 2.18 -14.17 -1.14
CA TRP A 94 0.94 -13.43 -1.28
C TRP A 94 1.18 -11.95 -1.55
N ARG A 95 2.40 -11.46 -1.24
CA ARG A 95 2.86 -10.11 -1.53
C ARG A 95 4.39 -10.03 -1.47
N VAL A 96 4.94 -9.11 -2.24
CA VAL A 96 6.34 -8.67 -2.13
C VAL A 96 6.32 -7.17 -1.91
N ASP A 97 6.93 -6.69 -0.83
CA ASP A 97 7.06 -5.27 -0.54
C ASP A 97 8.52 -4.82 -0.62
N GLY A 98 8.72 -3.53 -0.90
CA GLY A 98 10.03 -2.89 -0.88
C GLY A 98 10.13 -1.92 0.28
N PHE A 99 11.28 -1.90 0.93
CA PHE A 99 11.58 -1.03 2.07
C PHE A 99 12.91 -0.34 1.88
N VAL A 100 13.03 0.90 2.35
CA VAL A 100 14.29 1.63 2.45
C VAL A 100 14.45 2.10 3.88
N GLU A 101 15.55 1.71 4.52
CA GLU A 101 15.92 2.26 5.82
C GLU A 101 16.51 3.65 5.62
N LEU A 102 16.00 4.61 6.38
CA LEU A 102 16.54 5.97 6.43
C LEU A 102 17.34 6.15 7.70
N THR A 103 18.53 6.68 7.53
CA THR A 103 19.35 7.14 8.65
C THR A 103 19.39 8.66 8.63
N PRO A 104 19.27 9.34 9.77
CA PRO A 104 19.50 10.78 9.85
C PRO A 104 20.87 11.12 9.24
N ASP A 105 20.96 12.26 8.57
CA ASP A 105 22.20 12.81 8.01
C ASP A 105 22.88 11.97 6.91
N THR A 106 22.25 10.89 6.45
CA THR A 106 22.79 10.08 5.36
C THR A 106 22.25 10.57 4.00
N ASP A 107 23.11 10.64 3.01
CA ASP A 107 22.69 10.86 1.63
C ASP A 107 21.95 9.61 1.12
N TYR A 108 20.62 9.63 1.22
CA TYR A 108 19.77 8.54 0.73
C TYR A 108 19.90 8.30 -0.79
N LYS A 109 20.35 9.31 -1.54
CA LYS A 109 20.55 9.21 -3.00
C LYS A 109 21.73 8.31 -3.35
N ALA A 110 22.65 8.08 -2.41
CA ALA A 110 23.77 7.14 -2.61
C ALA A 110 23.28 5.73 -2.95
N GLY A 111 22.16 5.28 -2.34
CA GLY A 111 21.52 3.99 -2.62
C GLY A 111 20.74 3.92 -3.93
N TRP A 112 20.54 5.03 -4.63
CA TRP A 112 19.74 5.08 -5.85
C TRP A 112 20.51 4.61 -7.09
N TYR A 113 19.83 3.98 -8.03
CA TYR A 113 20.41 3.68 -9.35
C TYR A 113 20.80 4.97 -10.08
N LYS A 114 21.85 4.88 -10.90
CA LYS A 114 22.36 5.98 -11.73
C LYS A 114 21.25 6.66 -12.54
N GLN A 115 20.31 5.88 -13.05
CA GLN A 115 19.15 6.39 -13.81
C GLN A 115 18.31 7.36 -12.98
N ALA A 116 17.91 6.99 -11.77
CA ALA A 116 17.08 7.84 -10.91
C ALA A 116 17.80 9.14 -10.53
N ARG A 117 19.09 9.06 -10.20
CA ARG A 117 19.91 10.24 -9.90
C ARG A 117 20.05 11.17 -11.11
N ARG A 118 20.21 10.62 -12.32
CA ARG A 118 20.24 11.39 -13.56
C ARG A 118 18.89 12.09 -13.81
N ASP A 119 17.79 11.37 -13.66
CA ASP A 119 16.45 11.88 -13.93
C ASP A 119 16.09 13.00 -12.94
N LEU A 120 16.49 12.87 -11.66
CA LEU A 120 16.32 13.93 -10.68
C LEU A 120 17.12 15.18 -11.05
N ARG A 121 18.41 15.05 -11.39
CA ARG A 121 19.23 16.17 -11.83
C ARG A 121 18.64 16.87 -13.06
N MET A 122 18.12 16.11 -14.04
CA MET A 122 17.43 16.68 -15.20
C MET A 122 16.18 17.47 -14.80
N TRP A 123 15.42 16.99 -13.79
CA TRP A 123 14.31 17.75 -13.23
C TRP A 123 14.79 19.06 -12.60
N GLU A 124 15.77 18.99 -11.72
CA GLU A 124 16.30 20.18 -11.00
C GLU A 124 16.85 21.24 -11.96
N GLU A 125 17.66 20.84 -12.95
CA GLU A 125 18.31 21.76 -13.88
C GLU A 125 17.37 22.33 -14.93
N LYS A 126 16.40 21.57 -15.44
CA LYS A 126 15.64 21.94 -16.63
C LYS A 126 14.19 22.31 -16.38
N PHE A 127 13.61 21.85 -15.27
CA PHE A 127 12.17 21.97 -15.05
C PHE A 127 11.80 22.70 -13.76
N LEU A 128 12.45 22.35 -12.65
CA LEU A 128 12.19 22.98 -11.36
C LEU A 128 12.38 24.51 -11.44
N ASN A 129 11.39 25.25 -10.98
CA ASN A 129 11.33 26.73 -11.04
C ASN A 129 11.44 27.32 -12.45
N LYS A 130 11.35 26.51 -13.50
CA LYS A 130 11.30 26.93 -14.91
C LYS A 130 9.90 26.70 -15.50
N GLY A 131 8.90 26.93 -14.66
CA GLY A 131 7.49 26.76 -14.97
C GLY A 131 6.89 25.43 -14.49
N TYR A 132 7.66 24.67 -13.71
CA TYR A 132 7.17 23.50 -12.99
C TYR A 132 7.49 23.66 -11.51
N THR A 133 6.54 23.31 -10.66
CA THR A 133 6.68 23.39 -9.19
C THR A 133 6.19 22.10 -8.54
N ILE A 134 6.69 21.82 -7.34
CA ILE A 134 6.13 20.77 -6.46
C ILE A 134 5.54 21.50 -5.27
N GLU A 135 4.28 21.23 -4.96
CA GLU A 135 3.58 21.90 -3.88
C GLU A 135 2.50 21.01 -3.23
N PRO A 136 2.12 21.32 -1.98
CA PRO A 136 0.94 20.71 -1.38
C PRO A 136 -0.32 21.05 -2.20
N VAL A 137 -1.20 20.06 -2.32
CA VAL A 137 -2.47 20.21 -3.06
C VAL A 137 -3.65 19.75 -2.22
N SER A 138 -4.81 20.35 -2.48
CA SER A 138 -6.04 19.91 -1.83
C SER A 138 -6.50 18.55 -2.36
N LEU A 139 -7.30 17.83 -1.55
CA LEU A 139 -7.86 16.53 -1.93
C LEU A 139 -8.72 16.63 -3.20
N ASP A 140 -9.42 17.75 -3.39
CA ASP A 140 -10.28 17.97 -4.56
C ASP A 140 -9.47 18.24 -5.83
N GLU A 141 -8.40 19.03 -5.76
CA GLU A 141 -7.48 19.25 -6.89
C GLU A 141 -6.79 17.93 -7.27
N TYR A 142 -6.26 17.23 -6.26
CA TYR A 142 -5.65 15.93 -6.45
C TYR A 142 -6.61 14.97 -7.15
N GLY A 143 -7.84 14.94 -6.67
CA GLY A 143 -8.91 14.09 -7.20
C GLY A 143 -9.24 14.39 -8.65
N ARG A 144 -9.37 15.66 -9.02
CA ARG A 144 -9.62 16.07 -10.41
C ARG A 144 -8.48 15.65 -11.35
N ALA A 145 -7.23 15.85 -10.91
CA ALA A 145 -6.06 15.47 -11.69
C ALA A 145 -5.92 13.95 -11.81
N TYR A 146 -6.12 13.22 -10.71
CA TYR A 146 -6.04 11.76 -10.67
C TYR A 146 -7.02 11.10 -11.65
N LYS A 147 -8.26 11.59 -11.75
CA LYS A 147 -9.28 11.09 -12.69
C LYS A 147 -8.86 11.19 -14.15
N LYS A 148 -7.99 12.15 -14.50
CA LYS A 148 -7.44 12.27 -15.86
C LYS A 148 -6.35 11.24 -16.15
N SER A 149 -5.84 10.55 -15.13
CA SER A 149 -4.75 9.59 -15.28
C SER A 149 -5.23 8.24 -15.83
N THR A 150 -4.29 7.51 -16.46
CA THR A 150 -4.57 6.15 -16.96
C THR A 150 -4.71 5.12 -15.84
N VAL A 151 -4.33 5.46 -14.62
CA VAL A 151 -4.43 4.57 -13.45
C VAL A 151 -5.89 4.24 -13.18
N MET A 152 -6.79 5.22 -13.23
CA MET A 152 -8.22 5.03 -13.02
C MET A 152 -8.87 4.05 -14.01
N ARG A 153 -8.35 3.98 -15.24
CA ARG A 153 -8.90 3.07 -16.27
C ARG A 153 -8.52 1.61 -16.06
N LYS A 154 -7.49 1.36 -15.24
CA LYS A 154 -6.90 0.02 -15.05
C LYS A 154 -7.32 -0.65 -13.75
N VAL A 155 -7.80 0.11 -12.80
CA VAL A 155 -8.22 -0.37 -11.47
C VAL A 155 -9.74 -0.32 -11.46
N GLY A 156 -10.41 -1.45 -11.42
CA GLY A 156 -11.87 -1.54 -11.42
C GLY A 156 -12.58 -0.97 -10.18
N PHE A 157 -11.90 -0.11 -9.41
CA PHE A 157 -12.45 0.59 -8.23
C PHE A 157 -11.95 2.05 -8.23
N ASP A 158 -12.64 2.93 -7.50
CA ASP A 158 -12.26 4.34 -7.40
C ASP A 158 -11.23 4.57 -6.27
N PRO A 159 -9.91 4.69 -6.59
CA PRO A 159 -8.87 4.91 -5.58
C PRO A 159 -9.03 6.23 -4.82
N LEU A 160 -9.77 7.20 -5.39
CA LEU A 160 -10.06 8.45 -4.69
C LEU A 160 -11.04 8.27 -3.54
N GLN A 161 -12.01 7.36 -3.68
CA GLN A 161 -12.86 7.03 -2.55
C GLN A 161 -12.07 6.39 -1.42
N ILE A 162 -11.09 5.55 -1.76
CA ILE A 162 -10.18 4.96 -0.78
C ILE A 162 -9.39 6.06 -0.08
N LEU A 163 -8.78 6.97 -0.86
CA LEU A 163 -8.01 8.08 -0.32
C LEU A 163 -8.85 9.00 0.58
N ARG A 164 -10.07 9.36 0.14
CA ARG A 164 -11.02 10.13 0.94
C ARG A 164 -11.38 9.46 2.25
N ARG A 165 -11.63 8.16 2.24
CA ARG A 165 -11.93 7.38 3.45
C ARG A 165 -10.74 7.34 4.40
N LYS A 166 -9.53 7.13 3.90
CA LYS A 166 -8.32 7.13 4.71
C LYS A 166 -8.08 8.50 5.34
N HIS A 167 -8.25 9.59 4.58
CA HIS A 167 -8.18 10.95 5.12
C HIS A 167 -9.24 11.22 6.19
N ALA A 168 -10.47 10.77 5.97
CA ALA A 168 -11.57 10.97 6.93
C ALA A 168 -11.41 10.12 8.19
N ALA A 169 -10.84 8.93 8.09
CA ALA A 169 -10.74 8.00 9.20
C ALA A 169 -9.65 8.39 10.20
N GLN A 170 -8.60 9.09 9.78
CA GLN A 170 -7.44 9.48 10.61
C GLN A 170 -7.00 8.36 11.57
N ILE A 171 -6.73 7.17 11.01
CA ILE A 171 -6.47 5.99 11.81
C ILE A 171 -5.22 6.20 12.68
N GLY A 172 -5.41 6.13 13.99
CA GLY A 172 -4.34 6.34 14.96
C GLY A 172 -3.78 7.77 14.92
N ARG A 173 -2.44 7.89 14.94
CA ARG A 173 -1.71 9.16 14.83
C ARG A 173 -1.16 9.42 13.42
N ASP A 174 -1.58 8.64 12.44
CA ASP A 174 -1.10 8.77 11.08
C ASP A 174 -1.49 10.13 10.49
N THR A 175 -0.55 10.75 9.82
CA THR A 175 -0.77 12.01 9.10
C THR A 175 -0.61 11.80 7.61
N MET A 176 -1.41 12.51 6.81
CA MET A 176 -1.39 12.42 5.36
C MET A 176 -1.13 13.79 4.75
N ALA A 177 -0.34 13.81 3.67
CA ALA A 177 -0.03 15.01 2.90
C ALA A 177 -0.09 14.70 1.40
N LEU A 178 -0.89 15.48 0.68
CA LEU A 178 -1.02 15.38 -0.77
C LEU A 178 -0.07 16.36 -1.44
N TRP A 179 0.72 15.86 -2.37
CA TRP A 179 1.67 16.66 -3.14
C TRP A 179 1.43 16.48 -4.63
N GLY A 180 1.54 17.58 -5.37
CA GLY A 180 1.39 17.61 -6.82
C GLY A 180 2.53 18.33 -7.51
N VAL A 181 2.81 17.93 -8.75
CA VAL A 181 3.64 18.68 -9.68
C VAL A 181 2.73 19.51 -10.57
N ARG A 182 2.90 20.84 -10.56
CA ARG A 182 2.22 21.73 -11.50
C ARG A 182 3.10 22.06 -12.69
N ASN A 183 2.47 22.16 -13.83
CA ASN A 183 3.12 22.63 -15.07
C ASN A 183 2.98 24.15 -15.24
N LYS A 184 3.56 24.66 -16.33
CA LYS A 184 3.53 26.10 -16.69
C LYS A 184 2.13 26.73 -16.80
N ARG A 185 1.09 25.91 -16.95
CA ARG A 185 -0.31 26.36 -17.02
C ARG A 185 -1.02 26.28 -15.67
N GLY A 186 -0.34 25.83 -14.62
CA GLY A 186 -0.93 25.59 -13.32
C GLY A 186 -1.66 24.24 -13.18
N ASP A 187 -1.66 23.40 -14.23
CA ASP A 187 -2.28 22.08 -14.17
C ASP A 187 -1.45 21.11 -13.33
N ILE A 188 -2.10 20.31 -12.49
CA ILE A 188 -1.45 19.20 -11.78
C ILE A 188 -1.25 18.04 -12.76
N ILE A 189 0.00 17.68 -13.02
CA ILE A 189 0.39 16.64 -13.98
C ILE A 189 0.88 15.35 -13.35
N ALA A 190 1.27 15.37 -12.09
CA ALA A 190 1.64 14.21 -11.28
C ALA A 190 1.30 14.47 -9.82
N GLY A 191 1.14 13.41 -9.04
CA GLY A 191 0.91 13.54 -7.60
C GLY A 191 1.16 12.26 -6.84
N ILE A 192 1.40 12.44 -5.53
CA ILE A 192 1.48 11.36 -4.54
C ILE A 192 0.77 11.77 -3.24
N ASN A 193 0.24 10.81 -2.52
CA ASN A 193 -0.16 10.96 -1.12
C ASN A 193 0.95 10.38 -0.24
N LEU A 194 1.47 11.17 0.67
CA LEU A 194 2.42 10.71 1.68
C LEU A 194 1.67 10.44 2.97
N ARG A 195 1.86 9.25 3.53
CA ARG A 195 1.34 8.89 4.84
C ARG A 195 2.50 8.60 5.77
N PHE A 196 2.46 9.23 6.94
CA PHE A 196 3.46 9.08 8.00
C PHE A 196 2.82 8.39 9.19
N SER A 197 3.41 7.30 9.65
CA SER A 197 2.98 6.53 10.81
C SER A 197 3.97 6.66 11.96
N PRO A 198 3.68 7.51 12.96
CA PRO A 198 4.53 7.64 14.14
C PRO A 198 4.64 6.34 14.93
N THR A 199 3.59 5.54 14.96
CA THR A 199 3.56 4.25 15.66
C THR A 199 4.64 3.27 15.17
N TYR A 200 4.95 3.31 13.87
CA TYR A 200 5.95 2.42 13.25
C TYR A 200 7.20 3.16 12.81
N ASN A 201 7.29 4.45 13.11
CA ASN A 201 8.35 5.33 12.61
C ASN A 201 8.59 5.14 11.11
N SER A 202 7.50 5.10 10.34
CA SER A 202 7.52 4.78 8.92
C SER A 202 6.74 5.79 8.08
N ALA A 203 7.09 5.84 6.80
CA ALA A 203 6.35 6.60 5.81
C ALA A 203 6.06 5.73 4.58
N THR A 204 4.91 5.97 3.98
CA THR A 204 4.44 5.29 2.77
C THR A 204 3.92 6.31 1.78
N TYR A 205 4.15 6.11 0.48
CA TYR A 205 3.43 6.87 -0.52
C TYR A 205 2.32 6.03 -1.16
N GLU A 206 1.19 6.67 -1.40
CA GLU A 206 -0.03 6.02 -1.86
C GLU A 206 -0.64 6.75 -3.05
N CYS A 207 -1.47 6.02 -3.80
CA CYS A 207 -2.25 6.57 -4.91
C CYS A 207 -1.45 7.47 -5.87
N PRO A 208 -0.22 7.12 -6.27
CA PRO A 208 0.55 7.94 -7.18
C PRO A 208 -0.12 7.97 -8.56
N PHE A 209 -0.02 9.10 -9.25
CA PHE A 209 -0.43 9.21 -10.64
C PHE A 209 0.53 10.10 -11.44
N ILE A 210 0.58 9.86 -12.75
CA ILE A 210 1.29 10.69 -13.71
C ILE A 210 0.44 10.86 -14.97
N LEU A 211 0.43 12.07 -15.52
CA LEU A 211 -0.10 12.33 -16.84
C LEU A 211 1.03 12.22 -17.90
N PRO A 212 0.73 12.15 -19.19
CA PRO A 212 1.76 11.98 -20.23
C PRO A 212 2.86 13.04 -20.21
N GLU A 213 2.53 14.30 -19.92
CA GLU A 213 3.50 15.40 -19.78
C GLU A 213 4.49 15.15 -18.64
N ALA A 214 4.02 14.64 -17.51
CA ALA A 214 4.83 14.42 -16.32
C ALA A 214 5.99 13.42 -16.55
N LYS A 215 5.80 12.48 -17.49
CA LYS A 215 6.86 11.52 -17.86
C LYS A 215 8.04 12.22 -18.53
N LYS A 216 7.77 13.21 -19.36
CA LYS A 216 8.80 13.94 -20.13
C LYS A 216 9.66 14.84 -19.25
N VAL A 217 9.14 15.21 -18.10
CA VAL A 217 9.79 16.11 -17.14
C VAL A 217 10.26 15.43 -15.87
N TYR A 218 10.27 14.09 -15.83
CA TYR A 218 10.74 13.29 -14.68
C TYR A 218 10.00 13.57 -13.36
N ALA A 219 8.77 14.05 -13.42
CA ALA A 219 8.00 14.53 -12.26
C ALA A 219 7.85 13.47 -11.15
N MET A 220 7.69 12.19 -11.50
CA MET A 220 7.55 11.13 -10.47
C MET A 220 8.86 10.90 -9.72
N THR A 221 10.02 11.00 -10.38
CA THR A 221 11.32 10.91 -9.69
C THR A 221 11.48 12.04 -8.69
N ALA A 222 11.07 13.25 -9.06
CA ALA A 222 11.07 14.40 -8.16
C ALA A 222 10.11 14.23 -6.97
N LEU A 223 8.94 13.66 -7.18
CA LEU A 223 8.01 13.34 -6.09
C LEU A 223 8.53 12.24 -5.16
N ILE A 224 9.29 11.28 -5.68
CA ILE A 224 9.95 10.29 -4.82
C ILE A 224 11.10 10.93 -4.04
N ASP A 225 11.86 11.85 -4.62
CA ASP A 225 12.86 12.64 -3.88
C ASP A 225 12.22 13.44 -2.74
N LEU A 226 11.10 14.11 -3.02
CA LEU A 226 10.30 14.77 -1.98
C LEU A 226 9.88 13.79 -0.87
N PHE A 227 9.45 12.58 -1.23
CA PHE A 227 9.06 11.55 -0.25
C PHE A 227 10.20 11.19 0.69
N PHE A 228 11.41 10.98 0.17
CA PHE A 228 12.61 10.75 1.00
C PHE A 228 12.92 11.94 1.89
N ASN A 229 12.96 13.14 1.31
CA ASN A 229 13.31 14.39 2.00
C ASN A 229 12.33 14.69 3.14
N GLU A 230 11.02 14.67 2.87
CA GLU A 230 10.01 14.92 3.90
C GLU A 230 10.01 13.84 5.00
N SER A 231 10.32 12.61 4.66
CA SER A 231 10.45 11.53 5.64
C SER A 231 11.69 11.71 6.52
N GLN A 232 12.83 12.06 5.94
CA GLN A 232 14.07 12.30 6.67
C GLN A 232 13.93 13.51 7.61
N LYS A 233 13.34 14.62 7.15
CA LYS A 233 13.04 15.81 7.98
C LYS A 233 12.16 15.49 9.19
N ARG A 234 11.30 14.48 9.09
CA ARG A 234 10.42 14.02 10.17
C ARG A 234 11.03 12.95 11.06
N GLY A 235 12.30 12.59 10.83
CA GLY A 235 12.99 11.53 11.57
C GLY A 235 12.44 10.14 11.34
N VAL A 236 11.77 9.91 10.19
CA VAL A 236 11.27 8.59 9.80
C VAL A 236 12.45 7.66 9.52
N SER A 237 12.43 6.46 10.09
CA SER A 237 13.49 5.46 9.91
C SER A 237 13.21 4.45 8.81
N LEU A 238 11.97 4.34 8.32
CA LEU A 238 11.58 3.32 7.35
C LEU A 238 10.64 3.87 6.28
N LEU A 239 11.06 3.77 5.03
CA LEU A 239 10.19 4.04 3.87
C LEU A 239 9.59 2.76 3.32
N VAL A 240 8.30 2.78 3.05
CA VAL A 240 7.54 1.65 2.53
C VAL A 240 7.13 1.95 1.09
N PHE A 241 7.69 1.18 0.15
CA PHE A 241 7.40 1.30 -1.27
C PHE A 241 6.21 0.44 -1.72
N ASN A 242 5.55 -0.24 -0.77
CA ASN A 242 4.42 -1.13 -1.05
C ASN A 242 4.74 -2.21 -2.10
N SER A 243 3.70 -2.81 -2.64
CA SER A 243 3.76 -3.98 -3.50
C SER A 243 4.70 -3.82 -4.70
N PHE A 244 5.54 -4.84 -4.88
CA PHE A 244 6.33 -5.08 -6.09
C PHE A 244 5.73 -6.25 -6.85
N TRP A 245 5.88 -6.22 -8.17
CA TRP A 245 5.39 -7.29 -9.02
C TRP A 245 6.07 -8.62 -8.66
N SER A 246 5.27 -9.64 -8.50
CA SER A 246 5.71 -11.02 -8.34
C SER A 246 5.03 -11.92 -9.39
N LYS A 247 5.53 -13.16 -9.54
CA LYS A 247 4.91 -14.14 -10.45
C LYS A 247 3.46 -14.38 -10.01
N GLY A 248 2.54 -14.31 -10.96
CA GLY A 248 1.08 -14.44 -10.70
C GLY A 248 0.33 -13.12 -10.74
N GLU A 249 1.00 -11.98 -10.58
CA GLU A 249 0.38 -10.66 -10.68
C GLU A 249 0.30 -10.13 -12.12
N PRO A 250 -0.55 -9.13 -12.41
CA PRO A 250 -0.70 -8.56 -13.74
C PRO A 250 0.63 -8.07 -14.31
N LYS A 251 0.96 -8.49 -15.54
CA LYS A 251 2.21 -8.08 -16.21
C LYS A 251 2.38 -6.56 -16.32
N SER A 252 1.28 -5.82 -16.35
CA SER A 252 1.28 -4.34 -16.38
C SER A 252 1.94 -3.71 -15.15
N TRP A 253 2.06 -4.43 -14.04
CA TRP A 253 2.69 -3.95 -12.81
C TRP A 253 4.23 -4.03 -12.83
N LYS A 254 4.82 -4.76 -13.80
CA LYS A 254 6.28 -4.87 -13.93
C LYS A 254 6.97 -3.53 -14.10
N ALA A 255 6.44 -2.67 -14.98
CA ALA A 255 7.04 -1.36 -15.25
C ALA A 255 7.03 -0.45 -14.00
N PHE A 256 5.96 -0.52 -13.22
CA PHE A 256 5.84 0.20 -11.97
C PHE A 256 6.85 -0.30 -10.92
N SER A 257 7.00 -1.61 -10.79
CA SER A 257 7.98 -2.22 -9.89
C SER A 257 9.41 -1.91 -10.30
N LEU A 258 9.70 -1.94 -11.61
CA LEU A 258 11.00 -1.55 -12.14
C LEU A 258 11.33 -0.09 -11.81
N PHE A 259 10.38 0.82 -11.96
CA PHE A 259 10.58 2.22 -11.57
C PHE A 259 10.92 2.34 -10.07
N LYS A 260 10.17 1.66 -9.20
CA LYS A 260 10.42 1.68 -7.76
C LYS A 260 11.79 1.10 -7.39
N SER A 261 12.26 0.07 -8.11
CA SER A 261 13.55 -0.56 -7.82
C SER A 261 14.74 0.39 -7.99
N HIS A 262 14.57 1.47 -8.72
CA HIS A 262 15.63 2.46 -8.91
C HIS A 262 16.00 3.25 -7.65
N PHE A 263 15.19 3.18 -6.60
CA PHE A 263 15.38 3.91 -5.35
C PHE A 263 16.00 3.07 -4.22
N GLY A 264 16.59 1.93 -4.56
CA GLY A 264 17.37 1.10 -3.65
C GLY A 264 16.57 0.32 -2.58
N PRO A 265 15.31 -0.13 -2.85
CA PRO A 265 14.58 -0.87 -1.84
C PRO A 265 15.16 -2.26 -1.60
N GLN A 266 15.11 -2.68 -0.36
CA GLN A 266 15.24 -4.09 0.04
C GLN A 266 13.87 -4.74 -0.06
N TYR A 267 13.83 -6.00 -0.52
CA TYR A 267 12.57 -6.71 -0.75
C TYR A 267 12.25 -7.68 0.36
N VAL A 268 10.98 -7.71 0.75
CA VAL A 268 10.42 -8.72 1.65
C VAL A 268 9.32 -9.46 0.88
N ALA A 269 9.52 -10.76 0.69
CA ALA A 269 8.50 -11.64 0.14
C ALA A 269 7.77 -12.32 1.30
N TYR A 270 6.47 -12.09 1.41
CA TYR A 270 5.63 -12.73 2.43
C TYR A 270 5.28 -14.15 2.01
N PRO A 271 5.13 -15.09 2.96
CA PRO A 271 4.84 -16.48 2.66
C PRO A 271 3.55 -16.65 1.83
N PRO A 272 3.35 -17.80 1.18
CA PRO A 272 2.09 -18.12 0.53
C PRO A 272 0.89 -18.00 1.47
N THR A 273 -0.24 -17.53 0.95
CA THR A 273 -1.52 -17.55 1.67
C THR A 273 -1.87 -18.98 2.02
N LEU A 274 -2.22 -19.22 3.27
CA LEU A 274 -2.85 -20.46 3.69
C LEU A 274 -4.37 -20.30 3.65
N TRP A 275 -5.07 -21.40 3.43
CA TRP A 275 -6.52 -21.42 3.50
C TRP A 275 -7.01 -22.70 4.15
N ARG A 276 -8.19 -22.66 4.74
CA ARG A 276 -8.93 -23.83 5.19
C ARG A 276 -10.43 -23.63 5.02
N PHE A 277 -11.14 -24.71 4.85
CA PHE A 277 -12.60 -24.71 4.78
C PHE A 277 -13.17 -25.10 6.14
N VAL A 278 -14.08 -24.31 6.65
CA VAL A 278 -14.79 -24.55 7.91
C VAL A 278 -16.26 -24.79 7.57
N ARG A 279 -16.72 -26.02 7.83
CA ARG A 279 -18.13 -26.37 7.62
C ARG A 279 -19.00 -25.68 8.67
N GLY A 280 -20.06 -25.05 8.23
CA GLY A 280 -21.12 -24.58 9.12
C GLY A 280 -21.86 -25.77 9.72
N LYS A 281 -22.28 -25.66 10.97
CA LYS A 281 -23.22 -26.63 11.53
C LYS A 281 -24.62 -26.27 10.96
N LEU A 282 -25.23 -27.21 10.27
CA LEU A 282 -26.66 -27.19 9.98
C LEU A 282 -27.36 -27.61 11.29
N TYR A 283 -28.09 -26.72 11.89
CA TYR A 283 -29.04 -27.03 12.95
C TYR A 283 -30.38 -27.31 12.33
#